data_5f1932238432a5a681c77d5a1fd489ba
#
_entry.id   5f1932238432a5a681c77d5a1fd489ba
#
_cell.length_a   1.000
_cell.length_b   1.000
_cell.length_c   1.000
_cell.angle_alpha   90.00
_cell.angle_beta   90.00
_cell.angle_gamma   90.00
#
_symmetry.space_group_name_H-M   'P 1'
#
loop_
_entity.id
_entity.type
_entity.pdbx_description
1 polymer ?
#
loop_
_entity_poly.entity_id
_entity_poly.type
_entity_poly.pdbx_seq_one_letter_code
_entity_poly.pdbx_strand_id
1 'polypeptide(L)'
;MAALTPMMQQYVEVKEKYKDCILFYRIGDFYEMFFEDAITASKVLEITLTGKDCGQEERAPMCGVPYHACDVYLNKLIENGFKVAICEQVEDPKL
;
A
#
# COMPACT_ATOMS: atom_id res chain seq x y z
N MET A 1 -16.38 -15.72 10.62
CA MET A 1 -15.62 -14.50 10.30
C MET A 1 -15.06 -14.63 8.88
N ALA A 2 -15.27 -13.62 8.07
CA ALA A 2 -14.79 -13.68 6.69
C ALA A 2 -13.27 -13.58 6.63
N ALA A 3 -12.67 -14.34 5.72
CA ALA A 3 -11.23 -14.28 5.51
C ALA A 3 -10.87 -13.06 4.66
N LEU A 4 -9.64 -12.58 4.80
CA LEU A 4 -9.11 -11.55 3.90
C LEU A 4 -9.04 -12.11 2.47
N THR A 5 -9.18 -11.22 1.49
CA THR A 5 -8.97 -11.60 0.09
C THR A 5 -7.53 -12.12 -0.10
N PRO A 6 -7.29 -12.95 -1.13
CA PRO A 6 -5.93 -13.44 -1.38
C PRO A 6 -4.90 -12.33 -1.53
N MET A 7 -5.26 -11.25 -2.24
CA MET A 7 -4.35 -10.11 -2.39
C MET A 7 -4.00 -9.50 -1.04
N MET A 8 -5.00 -9.31 -0.19
CA MET A 8 -4.78 -8.69 1.11
C MET A 8 -3.99 -9.61 2.04
N GLN A 9 -4.18 -10.92 1.92
CA GLN A 9 -3.38 -11.87 2.68
C GLN A 9 -1.90 -11.72 2.34
N GLN A 10 -1.59 -11.62 1.05
CA GLN A 10 -0.21 -11.41 0.61
C GLN A 10 0.35 -10.10 1.11
N TYR A 11 -0.45 -9.03 1.02
CA TYR A 11 -0.02 -7.73 1.52
C TYR A 11 0.36 -7.80 2.99
N VAL A 12 -0.48 -8.41 3.80
CA VAL A 12 -0.24 -8.52 5.25
C VAL A 12 1.03 -9.30 5.53
N GLU A 13 1.29 -10.38 4.78
CA GLU A 13 2.49 -11.16 4.94
C GLU A 13 3.74 -10.35 4.64
N VAL A 14 3.72 -9.55 3.57
CA VAL A 14 4.85 -8.71 3.20
C VAL A 14 5.03 -7.61 4.24
N LYS A 15 3.94 -6.96 4.64
CA LYS A 15 3.99 -5.87 5.63
C LYS A 15 4.59 -6.34 6.94
N GLU A 16 4.31 -7.57 7.34
CA GLU A 16 4.86 -8.14 8.57
C GLU A 16 6.38 -8.09 8.60
N LYS A 17 7.01 -8.22 7.43
CA LYS A 17 8.46 -8.18 7.31
C LYS A 17 9.02 -6.76 7.27
N TYR A 18 8.18 -5.76 7.06
CA TYR A 18 8.59 -4.36 6.88
C TYR A 18 7.73 -3.44 7.73
N LYS A 19 7.55 -3.81 9.00
CA LYS A 19 6.67 -3.09 9.92
C LYS A 19 7.04 -1.63 10.12
N ASP A 20 8.32 -1.32 10.01
CA ASP A 20 8.83 0.04 10.24
C ASP A 20 8.86 0.88 8.96
N CYS A 21 8.34 0.35 7.87
CA CYS A 21 8.33 1.05 6.58
C CYS A 21 6.89 1.35 6.16
N ILE A 22 6.74 2.41 5.38
CA ILE A 22 5.53 2.59 4.57
C ILE A 22 5.67 1.64 3.39
N LEU A 23 4.73 0.71 3.21
CA LEU A 23 4.84 -0.29 2.15
C LEU A 23 4.09 0.18 0.90
N PHE A 24 4.83 0.38 -0.18
CA PHE A 24 4.28 0.64 -1.51
C PHE A 24 4.05 -0.71 -2.20
N TYR A 25 2.80 -1.11 -2.33
CA TYR A 25 2.43 -2.41 -2.86
C TYR A 25 1.93 -2.27 -4.29
N ARG A 26 2.66 -2.81 -5.26
CA ARG A 26 2.32 -2.64 -6.67
C ARG A 26 1.06 -3.42 -7.04
N ILE A 27 0.07 -2.72 -7.54
CA ILE A 27 -1.16 -3.31 -8.05
C ILE A 27 -1.47 -2.63 -9.38
N GLY A 28 -1.28 -3.34 -10.48
CA GLY A 28 -1.47 -2.77 -11.81
C GLY A 28 -0.54 -1.57 -12.02
N ASP A 29 -1.11 -0.44 -12.35
CA ASP A 29 -0.36 0.78 -12.63
C ASP A 29 -0.18 1.68 -11.42
N PHE A 30 -0.50 1.18 -10.23
CA PHE A 30 -0.43 1.97 -8.99
C PHE A 30 0.43 1.26 -7.96
N TYR A 31 0.99 2.06 -7.05
CA TYR A 31 1.42 1.58 -5.75
C TYR A 31 0.34 1.93 -4.75
N GLU A 32 -0.18 0.93 -4.05
CA GLU A 32 -1.24 1.12 -3.07
C GLU A 32 -0.69 0.93 -1.66
N MET A 33 -1.25 1.69 -0.73
CA MET A 33 -0.91 1.62 0.68
C MET A 33 -2.20 1.33 1.44
N PHE A 34 -2.10 0.56 2.52
CA PHE A 34 -3.28 0.09 3.25
C PHE A 34 -3.14 0.32 4.74
N PHE A 35 -4.27 0.37 5.43
CA PHE A 35 -4.38 0.45 6.88
C PHE A 35 -3.62 1.67 7.42
N GLU A 36 -2.80 1.50 8.45
CA GLU A 36 -2.08 2.62 9.05
C GLU A 36 -1.17 3.33 8.08
N ASP A 37 -0.53 2.60 7.17
CA ASP A 37 0.32 3.22 6.15
C ASP A 37 -0.50 4.18 5.28
N ALA A 38 -1.71 3.77 4.90
CA ALA A 38 -2.57 4.62 4.09
C ALA A 38 -2.99 5.88 4.84
N ILE A 39 -3.34 5.73 6.10
CA ILE A 39 -3.75 6.87 6.93
C ILE A 39 -2.60 7.87 7.06
N THR A 40 -1.40 7.37 7.35
CA THR A 40 -0.22 8.22 7.48
C THR A 40 0.17 8.86 6.15
N ALA A 41 0.29 8.04 5.11
CA ALA A 41 0.76 8.52 3.82
C ALA A 41 -0.21 9.52 3.18
N SER A 42 -1.51 9.28 3.31
CA SER A 42 -2.48 10.21 2.72
C SER A 42 -2.35 11.61 3.30
N LYS A 43 -2.03 11.72 4.58
CA LYS A 43 -1.82 13.01 5.23
C LYS A 43 -0.52 13.67 4.76
N VAL A 44 0.57 12.92 4.77
CA VAL A 44 1.89 13.46 4.39
C VAL A 44 1.91 13.83 2.92
N LEU A 45 1.33 13.01 2.08
CA LEU A 45 1.35 13.21 0.63
C LEU A 45 0.21 14.10 0.14
N GLU A 46 -0.76 14.39 1.01
CA GLU A 46 -1.95 15.18 0.68
C GLU A 46 -2.73 14.57 -0.47
N ILE A 47 -2.91 13.24 -0.41
CA ILE A 47 -3.69 12.49 -1.39
C ILE A 47 -4.92 11.90 -0.72
N THR A 48 -5.88 11.49 -1.53
CA THR A 48 -7.16 11.01 -1.05
C THR A 48 -7.02 9.68 -0.31
N LEU A 49 -7.59 9.62 0.88
CA LEU A 49 -7.76 8.36 1.60
C LEU A 49 -9.12 7.79 1.20
N THR A 50 -9.13 6.56 0.74
CA THR A 50 -10.34 5.86 0.33
C THR A 50 -10.38 4.49 1.01
N GLY A 51 -11.19 3.59 0.50
CA GLY A 51 -11.30 2.24 1.04
C GLY A 51 -11.26 1.19 -0.04
N LYS A 52 -10.78 0.03 0.30
CA LYS A 52 -10.74 -1.12 -0.59
C LYS A 52 -11.37 -2.32 0.07
N ASP A 53 -12.19 -3.05 -0.68
CA ASP A 53 -12.77 -4.31 -0.19
C ASP A 53 -11.64 -5.28 0.10
N CYS A 54 -11.57 -5.75 1.32
CA CYS A 54 -10.51 -6.65 1.76
C CYS A 54 -11.04 -8.01 2.21
N GLY A 55 -12.33 -8.25 1.98
CA GLY A 55 -12.98 -9.51 2.41
C GLY A 55 -13.59 -9.42 3.79
N GLN A 56 -13.48 -8.27 4.44
CA GLN A 56 -14.07 -8.03 5.74
C GLN A 56 -15.33 -7.17 5.58
N GLU A 57 -16.10 -7.06 6.65
CA GLU A 57 -17.29 -6.22 6.64
C GLU A 57 -16.93 -4.76 6.37
N GLU A 58 -15.89 -4.27 7.01
CA GLU A 58 -15.39 -2.93 6.77
C GLU A 58 -14.34 -2.95 5.69
N ARG A 59 -14.32 -1.88 4.88
CA ARG A 59 -13.29 -1.72 3.84
C ARG A 59 -11.99 -1.29 4.51
N ALA A 60 -10.86 -1.76 3.93
CA ALA A 60 -9.55 -1.35 4.41
C ALA A 60 -9.26 0.08 3.97
N PRO A 61 -8.75 0.95 4.86
CA PRO A 61 -8.25 2.26 4.42
C PRO A 61 -7.19 2.07 3.35
N MET A 62 -7.24 2.88 2.30
CA MET A 62 -6.34 2.75 1.17
C MET A 62 -6.05 4.11 0.55
N CYS A 63 -4.83 4.32 0.11
CA CYS A 63 -4.48 5.38 -0.80
C CYS A 63 -3.51 4.82 -1.83
N GLY A 64 -3.35 5.52 -2.96
CA GLY A 64 -2.49 5.03 -4.02
C GLY A 64 -1.89 6.13 -4.83
N VAL A 65 -0.77 5.84 -5.46
CA VAL A 65 -0.08 6.77 -6.36
C VAL A 65 0.23 6.05 -7.66
N PRO A 66 0.18 6.76 -8.81
CA PRO A 66 0.55 6.15 -10.09
C PRO A 66 2.00 5.70 -10.03
N TYR A 67 2.25 4.49 -10.55
CA TYR A 67 3.59 3.93 -10.45
C TYR A 67 4.63 4.76 -11.21
N HIS A 68 4.24 5.34 -12.34
CA HIS A 68 5.18 6.14 -13.14
C HIS A 68 5.50 7.51 -12.53
N ALA A 69 4.77 7.91 -11.49
CA ALA A 69 5.00 9.18 -10.79
C ALA A 69 5.43 8.98 -9.35
N CYS A 70 5.77 7.75 -8.97
CA CYS A 70 6.00 7.42 -7.56
C CYS A 70 7.19 8.16 -6.96
N ASP A 71 8.19 8.55 -7.76
CA ASP A 71 9.39 9.21 -7.25
C ASP A 71 9.06 10.48 -6.47
N VAL A 72 8.11 11.26 -6.95
CA VAL A 72 7.71 12.50 -6.29
C VAL A 72 7.16 12.20 -4.88
N TYR A 73 6.30 11.21 -4.80
CA TYR A 73 5.67 10.83 -3.53
C TYR A 73 6.64 10.12 -2.60
N LEU A 74 7.49 9.27 -3.18
CA LEU A 74 8.52 8.56 -2.44
C LEU A 74 9.45 9.56 -1.76
N ASN A 75 9.95 10.54 -2.51
CA ASN A 75 10.84 11.55 -1.98
C ASN A 75 10.19 12.34 -0.86
N LYS A 76 8.91 12.66 -0.99
CA LYS A 76 8.20 13.42 0.04
C LYS A 76 8.12 12.64 1.34
N LEU A 77 7.87 11.33 1.26
CA LEU A 77 7.85 10.48 2.45
C LEU A 77 9.22 10.42 3.10
N ILE A 78 10.26 10.23 2.30
CA ILE A 78 11.63 10.15 2.80
C ILE A 78 12.04 11.46 3.45
N GLU A 79 11.72 12.59 2.84
CA GLU A 79 12.01 13.91 3.39
C GLU A 79 11.31 14.15 4.72
N ASN A 80 10.18 13.49 4.94
CA ASN A 80 9.45 13.58 6.20
C ASN A 80 9.85 12.50 7.21
N GLY A 81 10.94 11.79 6.95
CA GLY A 81 11.53 10.88 7.91
C GLY A 81 11.02 9.45 7.85
N PHE A 82 10.26 9.11 6.83
CA PHE A 82 9.72 7.74 6.71
C PHE A 82 10.63 6.87 5.90
N LYS A 83 10.69 5.59 6.28
CA LYS A 83 11.30 4.55 5.46
C LYS A 83 10.23 3.99 4.54
N VAL A 84 10.59 3.65 3.32
CA VAL A 84 9.64 3.10 2.35
C VAL A 84 10.18 1.78 1.83
N ALA A 85 9.32 0.78 1.81
CA ALA A 85 9.60 -0.49 1.14
C ALA A 85 8.73 -0.57 -0.09
N ILE A 86 9.29 -1.09 -1.18
CA ILE A 86 8.56 -1.24 -2.44
C ILE A 86 8.43 -2.71 -2.75
N CYS A 87 7.19 -3.17 -2.90
CA CYS A 87 6.90 -4.54 -3.29
C CYS A 87 6.37 -4.55 -4.71
N GLU A 88 7.18 -5.01 -5.65
CA GLU A 88 6.78 -5.12 -7.05
C GLU A 88 6.03 -6.41 -7.28
N GLN A 89 5.14 -6.37 -8.26
CA GLN A 89 4.49 -7.57 -8.72
C GLN A 89 5.37 -8.19 -9.79
N VAL A 90 6.01 -9.30 -9.46
CA VAL A 90 7.03 -9.89 -10.32
C VAL A 90 6.41 -10.67 -11.46
N GLU A 91 5.33 -11.39 -11.19
CA GLU A 91 4.69 -12.18 -12.23
C GLU A 91 3.24 -12.46 -11.87
N ASP A 92 2.46 -12.79 -12.91
CA ASP A 92 1.08 -13.19 -12.73
C ASP A 92 1.04 -14.57 -12.06
N PRO A 93 0.35 -14.71 -10.92
CA PRO A 93 0.25 -16.01 -10.26
C PRO A 93 -0.38 -17.11 -11.09
N LYS A 94 -1.03 -16.74 -12.18
CA LYS A 94 -1.65 -17.72 -13.08
C LYS A 94 -0.68 -18.38 -14.04
N LEU A 95 0.50 -17.87 -14.15
CA LEU A 95 1.50 -18.41 -15.06
C LEU A 95 2.25 -19.58 -14.47
#